data_76392ce5447307f213a40ca31538a4ba
#
_entry.id   76392ce5447307f213a40ca31538a4ba
#
_cell.length_a   1.000
_cell.length_b   1.000
_cell.length_c   1.000
_cell.angle_alpha   90.00
_cell.angle_beta   90.00
_cell.angle_gamma   90.00
#
_symmetry.space_group_name_H-M   'P 1'
#
loop_
_entity.id
_entity.type
_entity.pdbx_description
1 polymer ?
#
loop_
_entity_poly.entity_id
_entity_poly.type
_entity_poly.pdbx_seq_one_letter_code
_entity_poly.pdbx_strand_id
1 'polypeptide(L)'
;MEFKHINIKTILRIFYATIITIAISYLLYKSFIFIVLTPLTYWFLNKAIINLKKKKAKKKFKNEFKDFLYALSGSFSTGRHLVEALQEVNVSLSKIYSKDSQIMVEINTILLQLKLTGYDEIKVLENLKKRKPIEDVIDFVEMYKSCRDTGGDFAGVLSKGASMIAEKITIDREIEAITYQKKIEGRVIGTMPVVLLIFLNIFSPDYISPLYSGLSGRMIMTFALVLTVFAFAMIERITNIEV
;
A
#
# COMPACT_ATOMS: atom_id res chain seq x y z
N MET A 1 -15.23 28.51 16.75
CA MET A 1 -15.03 28.35 15.28
C MET A 1 -13.56 28.20 15.03
N GLU A 2 -13.05 26.95 15.01
CA GLU A 2 -11.65 26.67 14.70
C GLU A 2 -11.47 26.66 13.19
N PHE A 3 -10.83 27.67 12.65
CA PHE A 3 -10.29 27.66 11.28
C PHE A 3 -9.15 26.64 11.25
N LYS A 4 -9.51 25.39 10.95
CA LYS A 4 -8.57 24.29 10.71
C LYS A 4 -7.61 24.76 9.60
N HIS A 5 -6.34 24.95 9.92
CA HIS A 5 -5.26 25.25 8.99
C HIS A 5 -5.38 24.34 7.75
N ILE A 6 -5.85 24.92 6.65
CA ILE A 6 -5.92 24.20 5.38
C ILE A 6 -4.49 23.95 4.95
N ASN A 7 -4.07 22.72 5.12
CA ASN A 7 -2.69 22.30 4.85
C ASN A 7 -2.41 22.54 3.35
N ILE A 8 -1.30 23.19 3.00
CA ILE A 8 -0.87 23.48 1.61
C ILE A 8 -1.04 22.24 0.71
N LYS A 9 -0.82 21.04 1.27
CA LYS A 9 -1.06 19.77 0.59
C LYS A 9 -2.53 19.51 0.23
N THR A 10 -3.47 20.06 0.98
CA THR A 10 -4.92 19.94 0.70
C THR A 10 -5.32 20.91 -0.43
N ILE A 11 -4.79 22.13 -0.42
CA ILE A 11 -4.99 23.12 -1.49
C ILE A 11 -4.45 22.58 -2.82
N LEU A 12 -3.23 22.01 -2.82
CA LEU A 12 -2.63 21.40 -4.01
C LEU A 12 -3.50 20.27 -4.58
N ARG A 13 -4.09 19.43 -3.73
CA ARG A 13 -4.98 18.34 -4.16
C ARG A 13 -6.27 18.83 -4.77
N ILE A 14 -6.88 19.88 -4.19
CA ILE A 14 -8.08 20.52 -4.75
C ILE A 14 -7.74 21.09 -6.13
N PHE A 15 -6.60 21.77 -6.26
CA PHE A 15 -6.13 22.33 -7.52
C PHE A 15 -5.94 21.28 -8.62
N TYR A 16 -5.28 20.15 -8.29
CA TYR A 16 -5.14 19.03 -9.24
C TYR A 16 -6.49 18.39 -9.61
N ALA A 17 -7.38 18.20 -8.64
CA ALA A 17 -8.71 17.66 -8.90
C ALA A 17 -9.51 18.57 -9.84
N THR A 18 -9.43 19.89 -9.64
CA THR A 18 -10.12 20.89 -10.47
C THR A 18 -9.57 20.89 -11.89
N ILE A 19 -8.25 20.87 -12.06
CA ILE A 19 -7.62 20.81 -13.40
C ILE A 19 -8.05 19.54 -14.14
N ILE A 20 -8.02 18.39 -13.50
CA ILE A 20 -8.43 17.12 -14.11
C ILE A 20 -9.90 17.17 -14.53
N THR A 21 -10.77 17.68 -13.66
CA THR A 21 -12.20 17.77 -13.95
C THR A 21 -12.48 18.73 -15.12
N ILE A 22 -11.79 19.88 -15.16
CA ILE A 22 -11.89 20.84 -16.25
C ILE A 22 -11.40 20.22 -17.57
N ALA A 23 -10.25 19.55 -17.56
CA ALA A 23 -9.69 18.90 -18.74
C ALA A 23 -10.63 17.84 -19.31
N ILE A 24 -11.19 16.97 -18.46
CA ILE A 24 -12.15 15.93 -18.86
C ILE A 24 -13.45 16.58 -19.39
N SER A 25 -13.97 17.59 -18.70
CA SER A 25 -15.20 18.29 -19.11
C SER A 25 -15.05 18.96 -20.47
N TYR A 26 -13.93 19.64 -20.68
CA TYR A 26 -13.65 20.29 -21.97
C TYR A 26 -13.43 19.28 -23.11
N LEU A 27 -12.69 18.21 -22.84
CA LEU A 27 -12.38 17.18 -23.83
C LEU A 27 -13.62 16.42 -24.30
N LEU A 28 -14.55 16.10 -23.37
CA LEU A 28 -15.70 15.24 -23.68
C LEU A 28 -16.95 16.02 -24.13
N TYR A 29 -17.14 17.26 -23.65
CA TYR A 29 -18.39 17.98 -23.86
C TYR A 29 -18.22 19.40 -24.43
N LYS A 30 -16.98 19.87 -24.58
CA LYS A 30 -16.67 21.31 -24.88
C LYS A 30 -17.50 22.29 -24.03
N SER A 31 -17.83 21.87 -22.79
CA SER A 31 -18.70 22.61 -21.87
C SER A 31 -18.16 22.53 -20.45
N PHE A 32 -18.29 23.61 -19.70
CA PHE A 32 -17.85 23.69 -18.31
C PHE A 32 -18.90 23.22 -17.29
N ILE A 33 -20.04 22.67 -17.74
CA ILE A 33 -21.16 22.29 -16.87
C ILE A 33 -20.76 21.23 -15.84
N PHE A 34 -19.82 20.34 -16.17
CA PHE A 34 -19.37 19.26 -15.29
C PHE A 34 -18.41 19.69 -14.16
N ILE A 35 -18.10 20.99 -14.02
CA ILE A 35 -17.36 21.53 -12.87
C ILE A 35 -18.10 21.21 -11.56
N VAL A 36 -19.42 21.05 -11.59
CA VAL A 36 -20.24 20.63 -10.45
C VAL A 36 -19.80 19.26 -9.87
N LEU A 37 -19.13 18.41 -10.66
CA LEU A 37 -18.58 17.13 -10.21
C LEU A 37 -17.24 17.23 -9.48
N THR A 38 -16.64 18.42 -9.37
CA THR A 38 -15.35 18.63 -8.67
C THR A 38 -15.34 18.09 -7.22
N PRO A 39 -16.38 18.27 -6.39
CA PRO A 39 -16.36 17.73 -5.03
C PRO A 39 -16.32 16.19 -4.99
N LEU A 40 -16.96 15.53 -5.98
CA LEU A 40 -16.96 14.07 -6.08
C LEU A 40 -15.57 13.54 -6.47
N THR A 41 -14.92 14.16 -7.45
CA THR A 41 -13.54 13.78 -7.86
C THR A 41 -12.53 14.05 -6.76
N TYR A 42 -12.67 15.14 -6.02
CA TYR A 42 -11.82 15.44 -4.87
C TYR A 42 -11.98 14.38 -3.76
N TRP A 43 -13.20 14.00 -3.41
CA TRP A 43 -13.46 12.97 -2.41
C TRP A 43 -12.82 11.63 -2.80
N PHE A 44 -12.97 11.22 -4.06
CA PHE A 44 -12.38 9.98 -4.57
C PHE A 44 -10.85 9.99 -4.55
N LEU A 45 -10.23 11.07 -5.03
CA LEU A 45 -8.77 11.25 -5.03
C LEU A 45 -8.21 11.28 -3.60
N ASN A 46 -8.86 11.98 -2.69
CA ASN A 46 -8.39 12.04 -1.30
C ASN A 46 -8.44 10.67 -0.61
N LYS A 47 -9.51 9.91 -0.81
CA LYS A 47 -9.64 8.53 -0.31
C LYS A 47 -8.56 7.61 -0.90
N ALA A 48 -8.30 7.72 -2.21
CA ALA A 48 -7.25 6.94 -2.87
C ALA A 48 -5.85 7.26 -2.31
N ILE A 49 -5.52 8.54 -2.13
CA ILE A 49 -4.20 8.96 -1.59
C ILE A 49 -3.99 8.47 -0.15
N ILE A 50 -5.03 8.54 0.70
CA ILE A 50 -4.93 8.06 2.09
C ILE A 50 -4.69 6.55 2.10
N ASN A 51 -5.43 5.80 1.29
CA ASN A 51 -5.26 4.34 1.17
C ASN A 51 -3.88 3.96 0.64
N LEU A 52 -3.36 4.67 -0.36
CA LEU A 52 -2.01 4.45 -0.89
C LEU A 52 -0.93 4.70 0.17
N LYS A 53 -1.07 5.74 1.00
CA LYS A 53 -0.13 6.00 2.09
C LYS A 53 -0.14 4.89 3.15
N LYS A 54 -1.33 4.40 3.53
CA LYS A 54 -1.47 3.30 4.48
C LYS A 54 -0.86 2.00 3.92
N LYS A 55 -1.16 1.66 2.66
CA LYS A 55 -0.58 0.50 1.97
C LYS A 55 0.96 0.61 1.90
N LYS A 56 1.49 1.79 1.55
CA LYS A 56 2.95 2.02 1.49
C LYS A 56 3.63 1.88 2.85
N ALA A 57 3.01 2.39 3.92
CA ALA A 57 3.54 2.26 5.27
C ALA A 57 3.52 0.80 5.75
N LYS A 58 2.42 0.06 5.49
CA LYS A 58 2.30 -1.38 5.79
C LYS A 58 3.36 -2.18 5.03
N LYS A 59 3.52 -1.93 3.73
CA LYS A 59 4.53 -2.58 2.89
C LYS A 59 5.95 -2.32 3.39
N LYS A 60 6.26 -1.06 3.74
CA LYS A 60 7.56 -0.70 4.30
C LYS A 60 7.84 -1.50 5.57
N PHE A 61 6.89 -1.53 6.50
CA PHE A 61 7.05 -2.30 7.74
C PHE A 61 7.21 -3.80 7.48
N LYS A 62 6.41 -4.39 6.56
CA LYS A 62 6.51 -5.82 6.19
C LYS A 62 7.93 -6.17 5.70
N ASN A 63 8.55 -5.29 4.92
CA ASN A 63 9.93 -5.48 4.45
C ASN A 63 10.96 -5.40 5.59
N GLU A 64 10.83 -4.39 6.45
CA GLU A 64 11.70 -4.24 7.62
C GLU A 64 11.54 -5.44 8.58
N PHE A 65 10.30 -5.94 8.72
CA PHE A 65 9.98 -7.12 9.54
C PHE A 65 10.57 -8.41 8.96
N LYS A 66 10.59 -8.57 7.64
CA LYS A 66 11.28 -9.68 6.97
C LYS A 66 12.77 -9.71 7.35
N ASP A 67 13.46 -8.59 7.26
CA ASP A 67 14.89 -8.53 7.58
C ASP A 67 15.14 -8.78 9.09
N PHE A 68 14.20 -8.32 9.93
CA PHE A 68 14.17 -8.66 11.35
C PHE A 68 14.05 -10.17 11.58
N LEU A 69 13.14 -10.85 10.89
CA LEU A 69 12.95 -12.30 11.02
C LEU A 69 14.18 -13.08 10.55
N TYR A 70 14.85 -12.68 9.47
CA TYR A 70 16.09 -13.32 9.04
C TYR A 70 17.20 -13.16 10.08
N ALA A 71 17.39 -11.97 10.61
CA ALA A 71 18.38 -11.75 11.66
C ALA A 71 18.05 -12.53 12.94
N LEU A 72 16.76 -12.60 13.30
CA LEU A 72 16.28 -13.33 14.46
C LEU A 72 16.44 -14.83 14.28
N SER A 73 16.13 -15.36 13.09
CA SER A 73 16.37 -16.78 12.73
C SER A 73 17.84 -17.16 12.88
N GLY A 74 18.76 -16.30 12.40
CA GLY A 74 20.18 -16.49 12.58
C GLY A 74 20.60 -16.54 14.05
N SER A 75 20.05 -15.66 14.87
CA SER A 75 20.33 -15.62 16.31
C SER A 75 19.77 -16.87 17.04
N PHE A 76 18.56 -17.30 16.70
CA PHE A 76 17.96 -18.50 17.27
C PHE A 76 18.73 -19.78 16.88
N SER A 77 19.25 -19.87 15.65
CA SER A 77 20.03 -21.03 15.21
C SER A 77 21.32 -21.25 16.02
N THR A 78 21.80 -20.20 16.72
CA THR A 78 22.94 -20.33 17.66
C THR A 78 22.51 -20.69 19.09
N GLY A 79 21.22 -21.02 19.32
CA GLY A 79 20.69 -21.42 20.61
C GLY A 79 20.37 -20.27 21.58
N ARG A 80 20.36 -19.02 21.11
CA ARG A 80 20.06 -17.85 21.97
C ARG A 80 18.58 -17.77 22.32
N HIS A 81 18.30 -17.29 23.53
CA HIS A 81 16.95 -16.93 23.95
C HIS A 81 16.48 -15.59 23.33
N LEU A 82 15.17 -15.34 23.35
CA LEU A 82 14.55 -14.17 22.68
C LEU A 82 15.22 -12.84 23.06
N VAL A 83 15.52 -12.63 24.34
CA VAL A 83 16.09 -11.37 24.82
C VAL A 83 17.46 -11.11 24.21
N GLU A 84 18.33 -12.14 24.25
CA GLU A 84 19.68 -12.07 23.69
C GLU A 84 19.64 -11.93 22.17
N ALA A 85 18.78 -12.70 21.52
CA ALA A 85 18.55 -12.63 20.08
C ALA A 85 18.08 -11.21 19.66
N LEU A 86 17.14 -10.62 20.38
CA LEU A 86 16.66 -9.25 20.10
C LEU A 86 17.75 -8.19 20.30
N GLN A 87 18.62 -8.34 21.29
CA GLN A 87 19.76 -7.42 21.50
C GLN A 87 20.74 -7.47 20.32
N GLU A 88 21.10 -8.68 19.88
CA GLU A 88 21.99 -8.87 18.72
C GLU A 88 21.36 -8.33 17.43
N VAL A 89 20.07 -8.63 17.18
CA VAL A 89 19.32 -8.15 16.05
C VAL A 89 19.22 -6.61 16.06
N ASN A 90 19.03 -5.99 17.23
CA ASN A 90 19.01 -4.54 17.37
C ASN A 90 20.33 -3.91 16.92
N VAL A 91 21.46 -4.49 17.32
CA VAL A 91 22.80 -4.03 16.91
C VAL A 91 22.99 -4.24 15.40
N SER A 92 22.61 -5.39 14.88
CA SER A 92 22.76 -5.74 13.47
C SER A 92 21.92 -4.82 12.57
N LEU A 93 20.64 -4.66 12.87
CA LEU A 93 19.72 -3.84 12.09
C LEU A 93 19.96 -2.34 12.24
N SER A 94 20.55 -1.88 13.32
CA SER A 94 20.93 -0.45 13.49
C SER A 94 21.97 0.02 12.49
N LYS A 95 22.70 -0.90 11.84
CA LYS A 95 23.64 -0.61 10.74
C LYS A 95 22.94 -0.41 9.40
N ILE A 96 21.72 -0.94 9.24
CA ILE A 96 20.96 -0.94 7.98
C ILE A 96 19.84 0.09 8.06
N TYR A 97 19.17 0.21 9.21
CA TYR A 97 17.99 1.03 9.42
C TYR A 97 18.28 2.21 10.36
N SER A 98 17.67 3.35 10.06
CA SER A 98 17.71 4.51 10.95
C SER A 98 16.95 4.22 12.26
N LYS A 99 17.30 4.90 13.33
CA LYS A 99 16.64 4.77 14.65
C LYS A 99 15.12 5.04 14.58
N ASP A 100 14.69 5.87 13.63
CA ASP A 100 13.28 6.24 13.43
C ASP A 100 12.52 5.25 12.53
N SER A 101 13.18 4.19 12.03
CA SER A 101 12.49 3.16 11.25
C SER A 101 11.46 2.42 12.11
N GLN A 102 10.37 1.96 11.49
CA GLN A 102 9.28 1.34 12.25
C GLN A 102 9.75 0.09 13.00
N ILE A 103 10.62 -0.70 12.40
CA ILE A 103 11.13 -1.93 13.03
C ILE A 103 12.06 -1.61 14.21
N MET A 104 12.95 -0.63 14.09
CA MET A 104 13.86 -0.25 15.18
C MET A 104 13.10 0.29 16.39
N VAL A 105 12.05 1.09 16.15
CA VAL A 105 11.15 1.56 17.20
C VAL A 105 10.45 0.40 17.90
N GLU A 106 9.98 -0.60 17.15
CA GLU A 106 9.33 -1.78 17.75
C GLU A 106 10.31 -2.65 18.52
N ILE A 107 11.51 -2.92 17.99
CA ILE A 107 12.56 -3.70 18.69
C ILE A 107 12.94 -3.02 20.03
N ASN A 108 13.18 -1.71 20.00
CA ASN A 108 13.51 -0.97 21.22
C ASN A 108 12.34 -0.97 22.20
N THR A 109 11.10 -0.86 21.73
CA THR A 109 9.89 -0.96 22.55
C THR A 109 9.76 -2.33 23.21
N ILE A 110 10.00 -3.41 22.45
CA ILE A 110 9.98 -4.79 22.96
C ILE A 110 11.04 -4.96 24.04
N LEU A 111 12.29 -4.55 23.78
CA LEU A 111 13.38 -4.65 24.73
C LEU A 111 13.11 -3.87 26.03
N LEU A 112 12.52 -2.67 25.92
CA LEU A 112 12.11 -1.88 27.08
C LEU A 112 10.98 -2.57 27.86
N GLN A 113 9.95 -3.08 27.18
CA GLN A 113 8.84 -3.77 27.81
C GLN A 113 9.29 -5.06 28.51
N LEU A 114 10.20 -5.82 27.92
CA LEU A 114 10.75 -7.02 28.56
C LEU A 114 11.41 -6.69 29.90
N LYS A 115 12.16 -5.60 30.00
CA LYS A 115 12.74 -5.14 31.26
C LYS A 115 11.68 -4.72 32.28
N LEU A 116 10.59 -4.09 31.84
CA LEU A 116 9.51 -3.60 32.73
C LEU A 116 8.56 -4.71 33.21
N THR A 117 8.37 -5.76 32.41
CA THR A 117 7.43 -6.87 32.70
C THR A 117 8.10 -8.06 33.37
N GLY A 118 9.36 -7.94 33.80
CA GLY A 118 10.09 -9.08 34.38
C GLY A 118 10.34 -10.20 33.38
N TYR A 119 10.55 -9.84 32.09
CA TYR A 119 10.83 -10.76 30.99
C TYR A 119 9.66 -11.66 30.58
N ASP A 120 8.42 -11.23 30.77
CA ASP A 120 7.25 -11.91 30.21
C ASP A 120 7.18 -11.70 28.68
N GLU A 121 7.84 -12.59 27.96
CA GLU A 121 7.99 -12.54 26.50
C GLU A 121 6.66 -12.65 25.75
N ILE A 122 5.76 -13.55 26.20
CA ILE A 122 4.46 -13.74 25.56
C ILE A 122 3.64 -12.46 25.62
N LYS A 123 3.57 -11.84 26.79
CA LYS A 123 2.82 -10.60 26.99
C LYS A 123 3.35 -9.46 26.11
N VAL A 124 4.66 -9.35 26.00
CA VAL A 124 5.31 -8.31 25.18
C VAL A 124 5.07 -8.55 23.68
N LEU A 125 5.14 -9.79 23.22
CA LEU A 125 4.85 -10.15 21.83
C LEU A 125 3.35 -9.98 21.49
N GLU A 126 2.44 -10.29 22.41
CA GLU A 126 1.01 -9.99 22.23
C GLU A 126 0.74 -8.47 22.13
N ASN A 127 1.50 -7.66 22.85
CA ASN A 127 1.43 -6.20 22.67
C ASN A 127 1.94 -5.76 21.30
N LEU A 128 2.99 -6.40 20.75
CA LEU A 128 3.45 -6.15 19.38
C LEU A 128 2.34 -6.49 18.37
N LYS A 129 1.68 -7.64 18.50
CA LYS A 129 0.54 -8.05 17.66
C LYS A 129 -0.58 -7.01 17.68
N LYS A 130 -0.92 -6.44 18.83
CA LYS A 130 -1.93 -5.38 18.95
C LYS A 130 -1.52 -4.07 18.27
N ARG A 131 -0.23 -3.67 18.37
CA ARG A 131 0.27 -2.44 17.74
C ARG A 131 0.44 -2.57 16.23
N LYS A 132 0.79 -3.77 15.76
CA LYS A 132 1.03 -4.10 14.34
C LYS A 132 0.20 -5.31 13.93
N PRO A 133 -1.12 -5.14 13.68
CA PRO A 133 -2.00 -6.23 13.28
C PRO A 133 -1.79 -6.60 11.81
N ILE A 134 -0.62 -7.15 11.51
CA ILE A 134 -0.19 -7.64 10.20
C ILE A 134 -0.09 -9.15 10.33
N GLU A 135 -0.57 -9.88 9.33
CA GLU A 135 -0.63 -11.34 9.33
C GLU A 135 0.70 -11.97 9.71
N ASP A 136 1.79 -11.54 9.06
CA ASP A 136 3.13 -12.09 9.33
C ASP A 136 3.61 -11.87 10.79
N VAL A 137 3.17 -10.77 11.43
CA VAL A 137 3.44 -10.53 12.86
C VAL A 137 2.60 -11.45 13.72
N ILE A 138 1.35 -11.67 13.35
CA ILE A 138 0.44 -12.60 14.05
C ILE A 138 1.02 -14.01 13.97
N ASP A 139 1.38 -14.47 12.77
CA ASP A 139 1.96 -15.79 12.52
C ASP A 139 3.22 -16.00 13.39
N PHE A 140 4.10 -15.01 13.43
CA PHE A 140 5.31 -15.08 14.26
C PHE A 140 4.99 -15.20 15.76
N VAL A 141 4.06 -14.40 16.28
CA VAL A 141 3.70 -14.43 17.71
C VAL A 141 3.03 -15.75 18.11
N GLU A 142 2.11 -16.26 17.27
CA GLU A 142 1.45 -17.54 17.53
C GLU A 142 2.44 -18.71 17.43
N MET A 143 3.35 -18.69 16.46
CA MET A 143 4.42 -19.67 16.35
C MET A 143 5.30 -19.64 17.61
N TYR A 144 5.74 -18.47 18.06
CA TYR A 144 6.57 -18.31 19.26
C TYR A 144 5.87 -18.90 20.48
N LYS A 145 4.58 -18.59 20.66
CA LYS A 145 3.77 -19.10 21.76
C LYS A 145 3.66 -20.62 21.74
N SER A 146 3.32 -21.19 20.57
CA SER A 146 3.20 -22.65 20.42
C SER A 146 4.53 -23.37 20.69
N CYS A 147 5.66 -22.83 20.24
CA CYS A 147 6.97 -23.41 20.49
C CYS A 147 7.32 -23.42 21.98
N ARG A 148 6.98 -22.35 22.71
CA ARG A 148 7.27 -22.26 24.15
C ARG A 148 6.50 -23.29 24.98
N ASP A 149 5.28 -23.62 24.56
CA ASP A 149 4.42 -24.58 25.27
C ASP A 149 4.84 -26.04 25.03
N THR A 150 5.56 -26.33 23.92
CA THR A 150 5.83 -27.71 23.46
C THR A 150 7.15 -28.28 23.98
N GLY A 151 8.09 -27.47 24.48
CA GLY A 151 9.29 -27.92 25.22
C GLY A 151 10.32 -28.75 24.45
N GLY A 152 10.38 -28.65 23.12
CA GLY A 152 11.31 -29.38 22.26
C GLY A 152 12.55 -28.57 21.87
N ASP A 153 13.08 -28.80 20.67
CA ASP A 153 14.12 -27.96 20.04
C ASP A 153 13.57 -26.57 19.70
N PHE A 154 13.37 -25.76 20.75
CA PHE A 154 12.79 -24.43 20.67
C PHE A 154 13.55 -23.51 19.71
N ALA A 155 14.88 -23.52 19.77
CA ALA A 155 15.72 -22.68 18.95
C ALA A 155 15.64 -23.06 17.46
N GLY A 156 15.70 -24.35 17.15
CA GLY A 156 15.61 -24.85 15.78
C GLY A 156 14.23 -24.57 15.14
N VAL A 157 13.15 -24.78 15.90
CA VAL A 157 11.78 -24.50 15.42
C VAL A 157 11.56 -23.01 15.18
N LEU A 158 11.99 -22.14 16.10
CA LEU A 158 11.90 -20.69 15.93
C LEU A 158 12.74 -20.18 14.76
N SER A 159 13.97 -20.70 14.62
CA SER A 159 14.83 -20.37 13.48
C SER A 159 14.15 -20.70 12.16
N LYS A 160 13.68 -21.94 12.03
CA LYS A 160 13.01 -22.41 10.80
C LYS A 160 11.70 -21.65 10.55
N GLY A 161 10.88 -21.43 11.56
CA GLY A 161 9.63 -20.70 11.43
C GLY A 161 9.82 -19.24 11.06
N ALA A 162 10.79 -18.55 11.68
CA ALA A 162 11.12 -17.17 11.33
C ALA A 162 11.61 -17.06 9.88
N SER A 163 12.45 -17.99 9.41
CA SER A 163 12.91 -18.00 8.03
C SER A 163 11.77 -18.29 7.04
N MET A 164 10.85 -19.20 7.36
CA MET A 164 9.68 -19.50 6.53
C MET A 164 8.76 -18.27 6.36
N ILE A 165 8.50 -17.53 7.44
CA ILE A 165 7.70 -16.29 7.37
C ILE A 165 8.43 -15.25 6.52
N ALA A 166 9.74 -15.09 6.70
CA ALA A 166 10.53 -14.15 5.91
C ALA A 166 10.55 -14.52 4.41
N GLU A 167 10.60 -15.80 4.09
CA GLU A 167 10.53 -16.32 2.73
C GLU A 167 9.14 -16.11 2.11
N LYS A 168 8.06 -16.35 2.86
CA LYS A 168 6.69 -16.00 2.46
C LYS A 168 6.61 -14.51 2.05
N ILE A 169 7.13 -13.61 2.88
CA ILE A 169 7.15 -12.18 2.58
C ILE A 169 7.94 -11.87 1.29
N THR A 170 9.01 -12.62 1.02
CA THR A 170 9.80 -12.45 -0.19
C THR A 170 9.01 -12.86 -1.44
N ILE A 171 8.34 -14.02 -1.38
CA ILE A 171 7.48 -14.54 -2.46
C ILE A 171 6.33 -13.56 -2.73
N ASP A 172 5.67 -13.07 -1.70
CA ASP A 172 4.60 -12.06 -1.82
C ASP A 172 5.08 -10.81 -2.57
N ARG A 173 6.32 -10.38 -2.33
CA ARG A 173 6.92 -9.24 -3.04
C ARG A 173 7.18 -9.53 -4.51
N GLU A 174 7.62 -10.74 -4.84
CA GLU A 174 7.84 -11.15 -6.23
C GLU A 174 6.52 -11.19 -7.00
N ILE A 175 5.48 -11.76 -6.41
CA ILE A 175 4.12 -11.78 -6.98
C ILE A 175 3.62 -10.33 -7.18
N GLU A 176 3.82 -9.46 -6.19
CA GLU A 176 3.42 -8.04 -6.30
C GLU A 176 4.17 -7.32 -7.43
N ALA A 177 5.46 -7.61 -7.62
CA ALA A 177 6.26 -7.00 -8.68
C ALA A 177 5.75 -7.40 -10.08
N ILE A 178 5.46 -8.69 -10.29
CA ILE A 178 4.90 -9.20 -11.56
C ILE A 178 3.51 -8.60 -11.82
N THR A 179 2.68 -8.59 -10.79
CA THR A 179 1.31 -8.02 -10.88
C THR A 179 1.35 -6.52 -11.17
N TYR A 180 2.32 -5.80 -10.61
CA TYR A 180 2.48 -4.37 -10.86
C TYR A 180 2.83 -4.06 -12.32
N GLN A 181 3.66 -4.90 -12.96
CA GLN A 181 3.94 -4.77 -14.39
C GLN A 181 2.66 -4.91 -15.23
N LYS A 182 1.86 -5.94 -14.96
CA LYS A 182 0.57 -6.14 -15.64
C LYS A 182 -0.43 -5.01 -15.40
N LYS A 183 -0.40 -4.41 -14.22
CA LYS A 183 -1.20 -3.23 -13.88
C LYS A 183 -0.80 -2.00 -14.70
N ILE A 184 0.48 -1.79 -14.95
CA ILE A 184 0.96 -0.71 -15.83
C ILE A 184 0.49 -0.96 -17.27
N GLU A 185 0.69 -2.16 -17.80
CA GLU A 185 0.24 -2.53 -19.14
C GLU A 185 -1.27 -2.24 -19.31
N GLY A 186 -2.08 -2.70 -18.37
CA GLY A 186 -3.53 -2.46 -18.38
C GLY A 186 -3.90 -0.97 -18.33
N ARG A 187 -3.19 -0.17 -17.53
CA ARG A 187 -3.42 1.28 -17.45
C ARG A 187 -3.06 1.98 -18.76
N VAL A 188 -1.99 1.58 -19.42
CA VAL A 188 -1.60 2.14 -20.73
C VAL A 188 -2.71 1.85 -21.74
N ILE A 189 -3.19 0.61 -21.83
CA ILE A 189 -4.29 0.24 -22.73
C ILE A 189 -5.56 1.02 -22.39
N GLY A 190 -5.92 1.13 -21.11
CA GLY A 190 -7.10 1.86 -20.65
C GLY A 190 -7.06 3.36 -20.92
N THR A 191 -5.87 3.98 -21.05
CA THR A 191 -5.74 5.41 -21.39
C THR A 191 -5.82 5.67 -22.91
N MET A 192 -5.66 4.66 -23.76
CA MET A 192 -5.64 4.82 -25.22
C MET A 192 -6.88 5.53 -25.79
N PRO A 193 -8.12 5.25 -25.36
CA PRO A 193 -9.29 5.97 -25.88
C PRO A 193 -9.21 7.48 -25.63
N VAL A 194 -8.69 7.89 -24.46
CA VAL A 194 -8.53 9.31 -24.12
C VAL A 194 -7.44 9.97 -24.98
N VAL A 195 -6.31 9.26 -25.17
CA VAL A 195 -5.22 9.72 -26.03
C VAL A 195 -5.70 9.88 -27.47
N LEU A 196 -6.48 8.93 -27.98
CA LEU A 196 -7.07 8.99 -29.33
C LEU A 196 -8.00 10.18 -29.48
N LEU A 197 -8.86 10.45 -28.49
CA LEU A 197 -9.74 11.62 -28.50
C LEU A 197 -8.95 12.94 -28.52
N ILE A 198 -7.88 13.04 -27.74
CA ILE A 198 -7.00 14.23 -27.74
C ILE A 198 -6.38 14.40 -29.13
N PHE A 199 -5.84 13.31 -29.70
CA PHE A 199 -5.22 13.31 -31.02
C PHE A 199 -6.21 13.78 -32.11
N LEU A 200 -7.41 13.20 -32.15
CA LEU A 200 -8.44 13.59 -33.12
C LEU A 200 -8.89 15.04 -32.93
N ASN A 201 -8.97 15.54 -31.70
CA ASN A 201 -9.32 16.94 -31.41
C ASN A 201 -8.31 17.93 -31.96
N ILE A 202 -7.02 17.55 -32.00
CA ILE A 202 -5.93 18.41 -32.50
C ILE A 202 -5.78 18.31 -34.03
N PHE A 203 -5.76 17.07 -34.55
CA PHE A 203 -5.42 16.82 -35.97
C PHE A 203 -6.61 16.73 -36.90
N SER A 204 -7.81 16.44 -36.40
CA SER A 204 -9.01 16.28 -37.22
C SER A 204 -10.28 16.75 -36.49
N PRO A 205 -10.37 18.04 -36.13
CA PRO A 205 -11.49 18.60 -35.35
C PRO A 205 -12.84 18.45 -36.05
N ASP A 206 -12.86 18.52 -37.38
CA ASP A 206 -14.07 18.38 -38.19
C ASP A 206 -14.66 16.96 -38.12
N TYR A 207 -13.79 15.95 -37.99
CA TYR A 207 -14.20 14.54 -37.88
C TYR A 207 -14.99 14.26 -36.58
N ILE A 208 -14.60 14.87 -35.49
CA ILE A 208 -15.26 14.68 -34.19
C ILE A 208 -16.31 15.74 -33.86
N SER A 209 -16.43 16.79 -34.67
CA SER A 209 -17.44 17.86 -34.51
C SER A 209 -18.87 17.31 -34.33
N PRO A 210 -19.34 16.28 -35.09
CA PRO A 210 -20.67 15.70 -34.90
C PRO A 210 -20.90 15.07 -33.52
N LEU A 211 -19.85 14.59 -32.86
CA LEU A 211 -19.95 14.01 -31.52
C LEU A 211 -20.23 15.07 -30.43
N TYR A 212 -19.89 16.32 -30.70
CA TYR A 212 -20.17 17.45 -29.79
C TYR A 212 -21.47 18.17 -30.13
N SER A 213 -22.00 17.98 -31.34
CA SER A 213 -23.22 18.59 -31.82
C SER A 213 -24.41 17.64 -31.65
N GLY A 214 -25.51 18.17 -31.06
CA GLY A 214 -26.75 17.41 -30.92
C GLY A 214 -26.82 16.42 -29.73
N LEU A 215 -28.02 15.87 -29.54
CA LEU A 215 -28.32 14.99 -28.41
C LEU A 215 -27.67 13.60 -28.60
N SER A 216 -27.71 13.07 -29.84
CA SER A 216 -27.15 11.76 -30.19
C SER A 216 -25.62 11.70 -29.97
N GLY A 217 -24.86 12.71 -30.37
CA GLY A 217 -23.42 12.77 -30.16
C GLY A 217 -23.07 12.79 -28.67
N ARG A 218 -23.80 13.57 -27.87
CA ARG A 218 -23.61 13.62 -26.40
C ARG A 218 -23.92 12.28 -25.72
N MET A 219 -24.94 11.56 -26.18
CA MET A 219 -25.26 10.21 -25.66
C MET A 219 -24.12 9.22 -25.95
N ILE A 220 -23.58 9.22 -27.18
CA ILE A 220 -22.45 8.37 -27.57
C ILE A 220 -21.23 8.68 -26.71
N MET A 221 -20.88 9.94 -26.50
CA MET A 221 -19.76 10.35 -25.65
C MET A 221 -19.94 9.97 -24.18
N THR A 222 -21.17 10.09 -23.67
CA THR A 222 -21.47 9.64 -22.29
C THR A 222 -21.32 8.14 -22.14
N PHE A 223 -21.80 7.37 -23.12
CA PHE A 223 -21.69 5.91 -23.15
C PHE A 223 -20.20 5.48 -23.23
N ALA A 224 -19.41 6.11 -24.10
CA ALA A 224 -17.99 5.86 -24.23
C ALA A 224 -17.24 6.16 -22.91
N LEU A 225 -17.60 7.25 -22.21
CA LEU A 225 -17.04 7.58 -20.90
C LEU A 225 -17.37 6.50 -19.86
N VAL A 226 -18.63 6.05 -19.79
CA VAL A 226 -19.06 5.00 -18.87
C VAL A 226 -18.30 3.71 -19.13
N LEU A 227 -18.15 3.30 -20.41
CA LEU A 227 -17.36 2.13 -20.78
C LEU A 227 -15.89 2.27 -20.38
N THR A 228 -15.28 3.43 -20.57
CA THR A 228 -13.89 3.69 -20.20
C THR A 228 -13.71 3.59 -18.67
N VAL A 229 -14.60 4.21 -17.90
CA VAL A 229 -14.57 4.13 -16.43
C VAL A 229 -14.76 2.67 -15.96
N PHE A 230 -15.69 1.94 -16.58
CA PHE A 230 -15.91 0.53 -16.26
C PHE A 230 -14.69 -0.33 -16.59
N ALA A 231 -14.04 -0.12 -17.74
CA ALA A 231 -12.82 -0.80 -18.12
C ALA A 231 -11.68 -0.53 -17.09
N PHE A 232 -11.49 0.71 -16.67
CA PHE A 232 -10.53 1.04 -15.62
C PHE A 232 -10.84 0.36 -14.29
N ALA A 233 -12.11 0.33 -13.89
CA ALA A 233 -12.53 -0.35 -12.67
C ALA A 233 -12.26 -1.87 -12.74
N MET A 234 -12.49 -2.49 -13.90
CA MET A 234 -12.18 -3.91 -14.13
C MET A 234 -10.68 -4.17 -14.10
N ILE A 235 -9.86 -3.35 -14.77
CA ILE A 235 -8.41 -3.47 -14.75
C ILE A 235 -7.90 -3.39 -13.30
N GLU A 236 -8.35 -2.41 -12.52
CA GLU A 236 -7.96 -2.29 -11.10
C GLU A 236 -8.41 -3.51 -10.28
N ARG A 237 -9.59 -4.05 -10.54
CA ARG A 237 -10.10 -5.21 -9.81
C ARG A 237 -9.36 -6.50 -10.15
N ILE A 238 -9.08 -6.75 -11.44
CA ILE A 238 -8.36 -7.95 -11.89
C ILE A 238 -6.90 -7.94 -11.46
N THR A 239 -6.27 -6.76 -11.48
CA THR A 239 -4.85 -6.61 -11.12
C THR A 239 -4.61 -6.34 -9.64
N ASN A 240 -5.64 -6.17 -8.82
CA ASN A 240 -5.50 -6.02 -7.37
C ASN A 240 -5.61 -7.39 -6.69
N ILE A 241 -4.61 -8.25 -6.94
CA ILE A 241 -4.43 -9.48 -6.19
C ILE A 241 -3.93 -9.05 -4.80
N GLU A 242 -4.75 -9.21 -3.78
CA GLU A 242 -4.33 -9.08 -2.38
C GLU A 242 -3.66 -10.41 -2.00
N VAL A 243 -2.33 -10.35 -1.83
CA VAL A 243 -1.49 -11.40 -1.24
C VAL A 243 -1.24 -11.03 0.21
#